data_1498df9e655ad313c48e9484c20d4240
#
_entry.id   1498df9e655ad313c48e9484c20d4240
#
_cell.length_a   1.000
_cell.length_b   1.000
_cell.length_c   1.000
_cell.angle_alpha   90.00
_cell.angle_beta   90.00
_cell.angle_gamma   90.00
#
_symmetry.space_group_name_H-M   'P 1'
#
loop_
_entity.id
_entity.type
_entity.pdbx_description
1 polymer ?
#
loop_
_entity_poly.entity_id
_entity_poly.type
_entity_poly.pdbx_seq_one_letter_code
_entity_poly.pdbx_strand_id
1 'polypeptide(L)'
;IQTKYKNDKEKLAQEQMKLYQELGINPMASCLPTLIQLPIIIGLYQAVIKALASTPLELLNLTRHVYPSLLNVASIIPLDNRFLWMDLARPDWLRLDFLPFGIPVLAIVVTITTYLQSKLMSPPSTGPKDQTAMMTGMMNLYMPFLMGYLALTFASGLSLYFFVSNVIGILQYALLGKVNWKNLFPARKLVGTK
;
A
#
# COMPACT_ATOMS: atom_id res chain seq x y z
N ILE A 1 27.63 -10.29 -13.64
CA ILE A 1 27.32 -9.10 -14.45
C ILE A 1 27.63 -7.84 -13.63
N GLN A 2 27.09 -7.67 -12.43
CA GLN A 2 27.24 -6.48 -11.59
C GLN A 2 28.69 -6.13 -11.23
N THR A 3 29.53 -7.12 -10.94
CA THR A 3 30.95 -6.92 -10.67
C THR A 3 31.76 -6.56 -11.92
N LYS A 4 31.34 -7.08 -13.09
CA LYS A 4 32.06 -6.89 -14.37
C LYS A 4 31.82 -5.51 -14.98
N TYR A 5 30.61 -4.94 -14.82
CA TYR A 5 30.21 -3.66 -15.44
C TYR A 5 29.94 -2.55 -14.42
N LYS A 6 30.64 -2.56 -13.28
CA LYS A 6 30.44 -1.64 -12.16
C LYS A 6 30.54 -0.16 -12.52
N ASN A 7 31.33 0.19 -13.56
CA ASN A 7 31.59 1.57 -13.99
C ASN A 7 30.78 2.00 -15.21
N ASP A 8 30.04 1.07 -15.86
CA ASP A 8 29.27 1.34 -17.07
C ASP A 8 27.81 0.94 -16.86
N LYS A 9 27.01 1.93 -16.45
CA LYS A 9 25.59 1.74 -16.11
C LYS A 9 24.74 1.32 -17.31
N GLU A 10 25.07 1.79 -18.50
CA GLU A 10 24.31 1.47 -19.71
C GLU A 10 24.54 0.02 -20.13
N LYS A 11 25.79 -0.43 -20.14
CA LYS A 11 26.12 -1.84 -20.41
C LYS A 11 25.55 -2.77 -19.33
N LEU A 12 25.56 -2.36 -18.07
CA LEU A 12 24.95 -3.12 -16.99
C LEU A 12 23.45 -3.34 -17.25
N ALA A 13 22.73 -2.27 -17.61
CA ALA A 13 21.30 -2.36 -17.89
C ALA A 13 21.01 -3.24 -19.12
N GLN A 14 21.82 -3.11 -20.18
CA GLN A 14 21.69 -3.94 -21.39
C GLN A 14 21.92 -5.43 -21.09
N GLU A 15 22.99 -5.74 -20.36
CA GLU A 15 23.31 -7.13 -20.00
C GLU A 15 22.30 -7.75 -19.02
N GLN A 16 21.70 -6.95 -18.13
CA GLN A 16 20.59 -7.39 -17.31
C GLN A 16 19.35 -7.70 -18.15
N MET A 17 19.03 -6.83 -19.10
CA MET A 17 17.89 -7.06 -19.99
C MET A 17 18.08 -8.30 -20.87
N LYS A 18 19.29 -8.52 -21.40
CA LYS A 18 19.63 -9.75 -22.13
C LYS A 18 19.48 -10.99 -21.26
N LEU A 19 19.98 -10.95 -20.03
CA LEU A 19 19.84 -12.06 -19.08
C LEU A 19 18.37 -12.39 -18.80
N TYR A 20 17.50 -11.37 -18.64
CA TYR A 20 16.07 -11.60 -18.48
C TYR A 20 15.45 -12.24 -19.73
N GLN A 21 15.87 -11.83 -20.93
CA GLN A 21 15.41 -12.41 -22.19
C GLN A 21 15.90 -13.86 -22.33
N GLU A 22 17.16 -14.15 -22.02
CA GLU A 22 17.73 -15.51 -22.05
C GLU A 22 17.06 -16.46 -21.05
N LEU A 23 16.69 -15.94 -19.88
CA LEU A 23 15.97 -16.72 -18.85
C LEU A 23 14.45 -16.78 -19.08
N GLY A 24 13.94 -16.12 -20.14
CA GLY A 24 12.50 -16.04 -20.40
C GLY A 24 11.72 -15.26 -19.35
N ILE A 25 12.38 -14.44 -18.52
CA ILE A 25 11.77 -13.65 -17.46
C ILE A 25 11.30 -12.32 -18.02
N ASN A 26 9.99 -12.11 -18.02
CA ASN A 26 9.44 -10.82 -18.39
C ASN A 26 9.44 -9.85 -17.19
N PRO A 27 10.25 -8.78 -17.18
CA PRO A 27 10.29 -7.82 -16.07
C PRO A 27 8.95 -7.07 -15.89
N MET A 28 8.15 -6.96 -16.96
CA MET A 28 6.82 -6.36 -16.91
C MET A 28 5.78 -7.23 -16.20
N ALA A 29 6.01 -8.54 -16.08
CA ALA A 29 5.11 -9.44 -15.39
C ALA A 29 4.98 -9.12 -13.89
N SER A 30 5.98 -8.50 -13.29
CA SER A 30 5.95 -8.09 -11.88
C SER A 30 5.03 -6.90 -11.60
N CYS A 31 4.72 -6.06 -12.59
CA CYS A 31 3.78 -4.93 -12.43
C CYS A 31 2.33 -5.32 -12.78
N LEU A 32 2.09 -6.49 -13.41
CA LEU A 32 0.75 -6.95 -13.78
C LEU A 32 -0.22 -7.02 -12.59
N PRO A 33 0.15 -7.56 -11.41
CA PRO A 33 -0.72 -7.53 -10.23
C PRO A 33 -1.16 -6.12 -9.84
N THR A 34 -0.27 -5.14 -9.94
CA THR A 34 -0.58 -3.73 -9.63
C THR A 34 -1.57 -3.14 -10.63
N LEU A 35 -1.45 -3.47 -11.92
CA LEU A 35 -2.40 -3.02 -12.95
C LEU A 35 -3.79 -3.63 -12.75
N ILE A 36 -3.87 -4.91 -12.39
CA ILE A 36 -5.13 -5.59 -12.07
C ILE A 36 -5.74 -5.00 -10.78
N GLN A 37 -4.92 -4.60 -9.84
CA GLN A 37 -5.35 -4.03 -8.57
C GLN A 37 -6.04 -2.66 -8.73
N LEU A 38 -5.66 -1.84 -9.72
CA LEU A 38 -6.24 -0.50 -9.91
C LEU A 38 -7.75 -0.51 -10.12
N PRO A 39 -8.33 -1.30 -11.06
CA PRO A 39 -9.78 -1.40 -11.20
C PRO A 39 -10.48 -1.89 -9.92
N ILE A 40 -9.85 -2.80 -9.18
CA ILE A 40 -10.40 -3.34 -7.92
C ILE A 40 -10.46 -2.23 -6.87
N ILE A 41 -9.40 -1.43 -6.73
CA ILE A 41 -9.38 -0.30 -5.79
C ILE A 41 -10.43 0.74 -6.15
N ILE A 42 -10.56 1.08 -7.43
CA ILE A 42 -11.58 2.04 -7.91
C ILE A 42 -12.99 1.52 -7.64
N GLY A 43 -13.24 0.24 -7.92
CA GLY A 43 -14.52 -0.40 -7.62
C GLY A 43 -14.83 -0.43 -6.13
N LEU A 44 -13.85 -0.78 -5.30
CA LEU A 44 -13.98 -0.78 -3.84
C LEU A 44 -14.24 0.63 -3.31
N TYR A 45 -13.51 1.63 -3.79
CA TYR A 45 -13.72 3.03 -3.41
C TYR A 45 -15.15 3.49 -3.71
N GLN A 46 -15.63 3.21 -4.92
CA GLN A 46 -17.01 3.54 -5.30
C GLN A 46 -18.05 2.78 -4.47
N ALA A 47 -17.79 1.49 -4.16
CA ALA A 47 -18.68 0.69 -3.34
C ALA A 47 -18.75 1.24 -1.91
N VAL A 48 -17.62 1.61 -1.30
CA VAL A 48 -17.57 2.20 0.04
C VAL A 48 -18.34 3.51 0.09
N ILE A 49 -18.09 4.44 -0.85
CA ILE A 49 -18.78 5.74 -0.87
C ILE A 49 -20.28 5.57 -1.08
N LYS A 50 -20.69 4.67 -1.99
CA LYS A 50 -22.11 4.45 -2.27
C LYS A 50 -22.83 3.71 -1.13
N ALA A 51 -22.15 2.76 -0.48
CA ALA A 51 -22.71 2.00 0.63
C ALA A 51 -22.89 2.85 1.90
N LEU A 52 -21.95 3.78 2.14
CA LEU A 52 -21.96 4.68 3.28
C LEU A 52 -22.64 6.02 2.96
N ALA A 53 -23.72 5.94 2.20
CA ALA A 53 -24.52 7.10 1.76
C ALA A 53 -24.80 8.05 2.93
N SER A 54 -24.38 9.30 2.80
CA SER A 54 -24.53 10.34 3.83
C SER A 54 -25.68 11.29 3.57
N THR A 55 -26.28 11.23 2.38
CA THR A 55 -27.41 12.08 2.00
C THR A 55 -28.68 11.25 1.72
N PRO A 56 -29.88 11.82 1.92
CA PRO A 56 -31.15 11.11 1.65
C PRO A 56 -31.26 10.64 0.18
N LEU A 57 -30.70 11.39 -0.76
CA LEU A 57 -30.70 11.02 -2.18
C LEU A 57 -29.79 9.81 -2.46
N GLU A 58 -28.63 9.76 -1.82
CA GLU A 58 -27.71 8.62 -1.91
C GLU A 58 -28.32 7.35 -1.29
N LEU A 59 -29.06 7.49 -0.18
CA LEU A 59 -29.81 6.38 0.43
C LEU A 59 -30.85 5.80 -0.53
N LEU A 60 -31.60 6.65 -1.24
CA LEU A 60 -32.54 6.20 -2.27
C LEU A 60 -31.84 5.50 -3.42
N ASN A 61 -30.67 5.99 -3.84
CA ASN A 61 -29.88 5.33 -4.87
C ASN A 61 -29.31 3.99 -4.37
N LEU A 62 -28.89 3.90 -3.12
CA LEU A 62 -28.39 2.66 -2.53
C LEU A 62 -29.46 1.57 -2.55
N THR A 63 -30.72 1.90 -2.18
CA THR A 63 -31.83 0.93 -2.18
C THR A 63 -32.10 0.31 -3.54
N ARG A 64 -31.79 1.02 -4.62
CA ARG A 64 -31.96 0.53 -6.00
C ARG A 64 -30.83 -0.40 -6.45
N HIS A 65 -29.66 -0.35 -5.81
CA HIS A 65 -28.47 -1.13 -6.17
C HIS A 65 -28.25 -2.36 -5.29
N VAL A 66 -28.98 -2.47 -4.19
CA VAL A 66 -28.93 -3.64 -3.32
C VAL A 66 -29.85 -4.74 -3.87
N TYR A 67 -29.38 -5.97 -3.87
CA TYR A 67 -30.16 -7.12 -4.29
C TYR A 67 -31.23 -7.46 -3.24
N PRO A 68 -32.53 -7.24 -3.52
CA PRO A 68 -33.60 -7.42 -2.53
C PRO A 68 -33.73 -8.88 -2.05
N SER A 69 -33.25 -9.83 -2.88
CA SER A 69 -33.28 -11.26 -2.57
C SER A 69 -32.23 -11.70 -1.52
N LEU A 70 -31.19 -10.89 -1.32
CA LEU A 70 -30.11 -11.23 -0.41
C LEU A 70 -30.20 -10.51 0.95
N LEU A 71 -30.77 -9.30 0.94
CA LEU A 71 -30.79 -8.43 2.13
C LEU A 71 -32.15 -7.75 2.29
N ASN A 72 -32.67 -7.74 3.50
CA ASN A 72 -33.83 -6.94 3.83
C ASN A 72 -33.38 -5.48 3.98
N VAL A 73 -33.51 -4.72 2.87
CA VAL A 73 -33.07 -3.33 2.75
C VAL A 73 -33.60 -2.44 3.86
N ALA A 74 -34.86 -2.65 4.26
CA ALA A 74 -35.54 -1.81 5.25
C ALA A 74 -34.95 -1.94 6.68
N SER A 75 -34.29 -3.05 6.98
CA SER A 75 -33.71 -3.29 8.32
C SER A 75 -32.23 -2.90 8.42
N ILE A 76 -31.56 -2.68 7.30
CA ILE A 76 -30.11 -2.47 7.25
C ILE A 76 -29.75 -1.01 6.95
N ILE A 77 -30.59 -0.30 6.26
CA ILE A 77 -30.38 1.11 5.88
C ILE A 77 -31.07 2.04 6.89
N PRO A 78 -30.38 3.09 7.40
CA PRO A 78 -28.99 3.50 7.09
C PRO A 78 -27.95 2.62 7.75
N LEU A 79 -26.85 2.34 7.02
CA LEU A 79 -25.69 1.65 7.56
C LEU A 79 -24.98 2.55 8.57
N ASP A 80 -24.56 1.97 9.69
CA ASP A 80 -23.70 2.69 10.62
C ASP A 80 -22.32 2.87 9.98
N ASN A 81 -21.97 4.12 9.71
CA ASN A 81 -20.70 4.50 9.09
C ASN A 81 -19.60 4.79 10.12
N ARG A 82 -19.88 4.62 11.41
CA ARG A 82 -18.93 4.89 12.48
C ARG A 82 -18.14 3.64 12.85
N PHE A 83 -16.84 3.76 12.83
CA PHE A 83 -15.93 2.72 13.31
C PHE A 83 -14.87 3.35 14.22
N LEU A 84 -14.87 2.96 15.52
CA LEU A 84 -14.04 3.56 16.56
C LEU A 84 -14.32 5.09 16.66
N TRP A 85 -13.34 5.91 16.28
CA TRP A 85 -13.45 7.38 16.28
C TRP A 85 -13.70 7.97 14.89
N MET A 86 -13.69 7.13 13.84
CA MET A 86 -13.71 7.60 12.46
C MET A 86 -15.07 7.40 11.79
N ASP A 87 -15.38 8.27 10.85
CA ASP A 87 -16.48 8.13 9.89
C ASP A 87 -15.91 7.51 8.62
N LEU A 88 -16.31 6.27 8.32
CA LEU A 88 -15.79 5.51 7.18
C LEU A 88 -16.09 6.14 5.83
N ALA A 89 -17.08 7.03 5.74
CA ALA A 89 -17.45 7.73 4.53
C ALA A 89 -16.58 8.96 4.23
N ARG A 90 -15.80 9.43 5.20
CA ARG A 90 -15.00 10.66 5.11
C ARG A 90 -13.54 10.40 5.42
N PRO A 91 -12.62 11.29 4.99
CA PRO A 91 -11.22 11.22 5.43
C PRO A 91 -11.11 11.31 6.95
N ASP A 92 -10.18 10.55 7.54
CA ASP A 92 -9.97 10.50 8.98
C ASP A 92 -9.21 11.74 9.48
N TRP A 93 -9.86 12.48 10.39
CA TRP A 93 -9.26 13.62 11.10
C TRP A 93 -9.63 13.53 12.57
N LEU A 94 -8.74 12.95 13.38
CA LEU A 94 -8.92 12.93 14.83
C LEU A 94 -8.70 14.32 15.39
N ARG A 95 -9.75 14.95 15.88
CA ARG A 95 -9.69 16.25 16.58
C ARG A 95 -9.52 16.01 18.07
N LEU A 96 -8.45 16.54 18.63
CA LEU A 96 -8.19 16.55 20.05
C LEU A 96 -8.39 17.98 20.56
N ASP A 97 -9.08 18.15 21.67
CA ASP A 97 -9.46 19.47 22.20
C ASP A 97 -8.27 20.39 22.51
N PHE A 98 -7.09 19.80 22.71
CA PHE A 98 -5.87 20.56 23.00
C PHE A 98 -5.05 20.93 21.74
N LEU A 99 -5.43 20.45 20.54
CA LEU A 99 -4.73 20.74 19.29
C LEU A 99 -5.62 21.55 18.34
N PRO A 100 -5.08 22.63 17.74
CA PRO A 100 -5.83 23.49 16.80
C PRO A 100 -6.07 22.82 15.43
N PHE A 101 -5.45 21.65 15.17
CA PHE A 101 -5.56 20.91 13.92
C PHE A 101 -5.90 19.44 14.18
N GLY A 102 -6.62 18.83 13.24
CA GLY A 102 -6.90 17.39 13.29
C GLY A 102 -5.67 16.56 12.91
N ILE A 103 -5.50 15.42 13.56
CA ILE A 103 -4.43 14.46 13.25
C ILE A 103 -5.00 13.39 12.33
N PRO A 104 -4.42 13.15 11.15
CA PRO A 104 -4.83 12.08 10.25
C PRO A 104 -4.21 10.74 10.69
N VAL A 105 -4.74 10.17 11.78
CA VAL A 105 -4.17 8.97 12.43
C VAL A 105 -4.08 7.80 11.46
N LEU A 106 -5.15 7.57 10.71
CA LEU A 106 -5.21 6.43 9.79
C LEU A 106 -4.22 6.57 8.63
N ALA A 107 -4.05 7.78 8.09
CA ALA A 107 -3.06 8.03 7.04
C ALA A 107 -1.62 7.80 7.54
N ILE A 108 -1.32 8.20 8.78
CA ILE A 108 -0.02 7.94 9.41
C ILE A 108 0.19 6.43 9.58
N VAL A 109 -0.81 5.71 10.08
CA VAL A 109 -0.74 4.26 10.28
C VAL A 109 -0.59 3.52 8.95
N VAL A 110 -1.32 3.91 7.91
CA VAL A 110 -1.17 3.35 6.55
C VAL A 110 0.23 3.59 6.01
N THR A 111 0.77 4.80 6.16
CA THR A 111 2.13 5.14 5.72
C THR A 111 3.17 4.26 6.41
N ILE A 112 3.09 4.13 7.73
CA ILE A 112 4.01 3.31 8.52
C ILE A 112 3.91 1.84 8.14
N THR A 113 2.71 1.30 8.05
CA THR A 113 2.51 -0.13 7.72
C THR A 113 2.92 -0.45 6.30
N THR A 114 2.67 0.44 5.33
CA THR A 114 3.15 0.30 3.95
C THR A 114 4.68 0.35 3.90
N TYR A 115 5.31 1.25 4.66
CA TYR A 115 6.77 1.31 4.75
C TYR A 115 7.37 0.05 5.36
N LEU A 116 6.79 -0.45 6.45
CA LEU A 116 7.21 -1.70 7.09
C LEU A 116 7.07 -2.88 6.13
N GLN A 117 5.92 -3.00 5.48
CA GLN A 117 5.67 -4.05 4.48
C GLN A 117 6.71 -3.99 3.36
N SER A 118 6.93 -2.82 2.77
CA SER A 118 7.91 -2.62 1.71
C SER A 118 9.33 -3.03 2.14
N LYS A 119 9.75 -2.64 3.34
CA LYS A 119 11.05 -3.01 3.91
C LYS A 119 11.20 -4.50 4.18
N LEU A 120 10.19 -5.11 4.76
CA LEU A 120 10.20 -6.53 5.14
C LEU A 120 10.13 -7.46 3.93
N MET A 121 9.44 -7.03 2.86
CA MET A 121 9.28 -7.81 1.64
C MET A 121 10.37 -7.56 0.59
N SER A 122 11.19 -6.51 0.76
CA SER A 122 12.28 -6.24 -0.17
C SER A 122 13.37 -7.31 -0.07
N PRO A 123 13.89 -7.80 -1.21
CA PRO A 123 15.02 -8.71 -1.21
C PRO A 123 16.24 -8.02 -0.57
N PRO A 124 17.13 -8.78 0.08
CA PRO A 124 18.34 -8.21 0.64
C PRO A 124 19.20 -7.59 -0.47
N SER A 125 19.55 -6.33 -0.31
CA SER A 125 20.47 -5.64 -1.23
C SER A 125 21.89 -6.16 -1.01
N THR A 126 22.29 -7.17 -1.76
CA THR A 126 23.61 -7.83 -1.64
C THR A 126 24.66 -7.26 -2.61
N GLY A 127 24.36 -6.18 -3.33
CA GLY A 127 25.26 -5.60 -4.33
C GLY A 127 25.60 -4.12 -4.13
N PRO A 128 26.59 -3.60 -4.86
CA PRO A 128 26.85 -2.17 -4.96
C PRO A 128 25.57 -1.45 -5.42
N LYS A 129 25.48 -0.14 -5.14
CA LYS A 129 24.31 0.71 -5.46
C LYS A 129 24.06 0.77 -6.98
N ASP A 130 23.50 -0.29 -7.53
CA ASP A 130 23.11 -0.40 -8.92
C ASP A 130 21.82 0.37 -9.18
N GLN A 131 21.58 0.71 -10.42
CA GLN A 131 20.37 1.42 -10.85
C GLN A 131 19.09 0.71 -10.40
N THR A 132 19.07 -0.62 -10.41
CA THR A 132 17.95 -1.44 -9.91
C THR A 132 17.77 -1.27 -8.41
N ALA A 133 18.85 -1.28 -7.62
CA ALA A 133 18.78 -1.05 -6.17
C ALA A 133 18.36 0.38 -5.83
N MET A 134 18.78 1.36 -6.63
CA MET A 134 18.35 2.75 -6.50
C MET A 134 16.86 2.90 -6.84
N MET A 135 16.40 2.29 -7.93
CA MET A 135 15.00 2.29 -8.34
C MET A 135 14.10 1.59 -7.29
N THR A 136 14.52 0.45 -6.78
CA THR A 136 13.83 -0.26 -5.68
C THR A 136 13.84 0.58 -4.41
N GLY A 137 14.93 1.26 -4.09
CA GLY A 137 15.04 2.16 -2.95
C GLY A 137 14.10 3.36 -3.06
N MET A 138 14.03 3.99 -4.23
CA MET A 138 13.07 5.07 -4.50
C MET A 138 11.63 4.58 -4.41
N MET A 139 11.33 3.41 -4.97
CA MET A 139 9.99 2.83 -4.91
C MET A 139 9.58 2.48 -3.48
N ASN A 140 10.50 1.94 -2.67
CA ASN A 140 10.27 1.64 -1.26
C ASN A 140 10.05 2.90 -0.40
N LEU A 141 10.52 4.05 -0.83
CA LEU A 141 10.29 5.32 -0.15
C LEU A 141 9.06 6.04 -0.70
N TYR A 142 8.92 6.11 -2.02
CA TYR A 142 7.84 6.84 -2.69
C TYR A 142 6.45 6.21 -2.43
N MET A 143 6.36 4.87 -2.51
CA MET A 143 5.07 4.17 -2.34
C MET A 143 4.40 4.40 -0.99
N PRO A 144 5.08 4.31 0.16
CA PRO A 144 4.44 4.61 1.46
C PRO A 144 3.92 6.04 1.55
N PHE A 145 4.67 7.02 1.04
CA PHE A 145 4.23 8.42 1.03
C PHE A 145 3.04 8.65 0.10
N LEU A 146 3.04 8.01 -1.08
CA LEU A 146 1.91 8.07 -2.00
C LEU A 146 0.66 7.46 -1.35
N MET A 147 0.78 6.28 -0.72
CA MET A 147 -0.35 5.65 -0.02
C MET A 147 -0.83 6.47 1.17
N GLY A 148 0.08 7.10 1.91
CA GLY A 148 -0.28 8.04 2.98
C GLY A 148 -1.04 9.26 2.45
N TYR A 149 -0.60 9.85 1.35
CA TYR A 149 -1.29 10.95 0.68
C TYR A 149 -2.69 10.55 0.20
N LEU A 150 -2.82 9.37 -0.41
CA LEU A 150 -4.12 8.85 -0.83
C LEU A 150 -5.03 8.60 0.38
N ALA A 151 -4.48 8.11 1.48
CA ALA A 151 -5.23 7.91 2.72
C ALA A 151 -5.71 9.21 3.38
N LEU A 152 -5.06 10.37 3.10
CA LEU A 152 -5.52 11.69 3.52
C LEU A 152 -6.72 12.19 2.71
N THR A 153 -6.82 11.77 1.45
CA THR A 153 -7.81 12.29 0.50
C THR A 153 -9.03 11.39 0.35
N PHE A 154 -8.85 10.09 0.52
CA PHE A 154 -9.92 9.12 0.37
C PHE A 154 -10.70 8.91 1.66
N ALA A 155 -11.89 8.35 1.52
CA ALA A 155 -12.72 7.91 2.63
C ALA A 155 -11.94 6.93 3.54
N SER A 156 -12.07 7.09 4.86
CA SER A 156 -11.32 6.27 5.84
C SER A 156 -11.62 4.78 5.75
N GLY A 157 -12.77 4.38 5.20
CA GLY A 157 -13.06 2.99 4.90
C GLY A 157 -12.06 2.35 3.93
N LEU A 158 -11.64 3.08 2.88
CA LEU A 158 -10.60 2.62 1.95
C LEU A 158 -9.22 2.58 2.61
N SER A 159 -8.90 3.58 3.41
CA SER A 159 -7.64 3.65 4.16
C SER A 159 -7.53 2.50 5.18
N LEU A 160 -8.64 2.15 5.82
CA LEU A 160 -8.74 0.98 6.70
C LEU A 160 -8.48 -0.33 5.94
N TYR A 161 -9.03 -0.45 4.72
CA TYR A 161 -8.74 -1.59 3.85
C TYR A 161 -7.23 -1.71 3.55
N PHE A 162 -6.54 -0.61 3.22
CA PHE A 162 -5.10 -0.62 2.98
C PHE A 162 -4.31 -1.03 4.24
N PHE A 163 -4.69 -0.51 5.40
CA PHE A 163 -4.07 -0.90 6.66
C PHE A 163 -4.20 -2.42 6.91
N VAL A 164 -5.41 -2.95 6.82
CA VAL A 164 -5.67 -4.39 7.04
C VAL A 164 -4.93 -5.24 6.01
N SER A 165 -4.93 -4.83 4.74
CA SER A 165 -4.20 -5.51 3.67
C SER A 165 -2.70 -5.56 3.93
N ASN A 166 -2.11 -4.46 4.42
CA ASN A 166 -0.69 -4.40 4.78
C ASN A 166 -0.38 -5.37 5.94
N VAL A 167 -1.22 -5.37 6.98
CA VAL A 167 -1.05 -6.26 8.14
C VAL A 167 -1.15 -7.72 7.72
N ILE A 168 -2.17 -8.08 6.93
CA ILE A 168 -2.33 -9.44 6.41
C ILE A 168 -1.15 -9.84 5.53
N GLY A 169 -0.68 -8.93 4.65
CA GLY A 169 0.49 -9.17 3.81
C GLY A 169 1.76 -9.45 4.62
N ILE A 170 2.03 -8.64 5.65
CA ILE A 170 3.17 -8.85 6.56
C ILE A 170 3.05 -10.20 7.26
N LEU A 171 1.86 -10.53 7.78
CA LEU A 171 1.60 -11.79 8.47
C LEU A 171 1.80 -12.99 7.53
N GLN A 172 1.27 -12.92 6.32
CA GLN A 172 1.43 -13.96 5.30
C GLN A 172 2.92 -14.21 4.96
N TYR A 173 3.71 -13.15 4.77
CA TYR A 173 5.15 -13.27 4.54
C TYR A 173 5.89 -13.84 5.76
N ALA A 174 5.47 -13.47 6.97
CA ALA A 174 6.02 -14.02 8.20
C ALA A 174 5.76 -15.52 8.32
N LEU A 175 4.55 -15.97 8.05
CA LEU A 175 4.18 -17.39 8.06
C LEU A 175 4.94 -18.21 7.01
N LEU A 176 5.22 -17.63 5.84
CA LEU A 176 6.03 -18.25 4.80
C LEU A 176 7.54 -18.23 5.09
N GLY A 177 7.97 -17.65 6.20
CA GLY A 177 9.39 -17.53 6.58
C GLY A 177 10.22 -16.66 5.62
N LYS A 178 9.58 -15.83 4.80
CA LYS A 178 10.23 -15.01 3.76
C LYS A 178 10.51 -13.56 4.20
N VAL A 179 10.24 -13.22 5.45
CA VAL A 179 10.44 -11.88 5.99
C VAL A 179 11.91 -11.60 6.23
N ASN A 180 12.40 -10.51 5.68
CA ASN A 180 13.76 -10.03 5.88
C ASN A 180 13.86 -9.07 7.08
N TRP A 181 13.87 -9.61 8.30
CA TRP A 181 14.00 -8.83 9.53
C TRP A 181 15.27 -7.99 9.58
N LYS A 182 16.34 -8.41 8.89
CA LYS A 182 17.60 -7.67 8.78
C LYS A 182 17.46 -6.31 8.10
N ASN A 183 16.46 -6.14 7.24
CA ASN A 183 16.20 -4.86 6.57
C ASN A 183 15.59 -3.82 7.52
N LEU A 184 14.94 -4.25 8.59
CA LEU A 184 14.35 -3.37 9.59
C LEU A 184 15.41 -2.72 10.48
N PHE A 185 16.45 -3.51 10.83
CA PHE A 185 17.57 -3.07 11.65
C PHE A 185 18.83 -3.05 10.78
N PRO A 186 19.16 -1.92 10.12
CA PRO A 186 20.43 -1.82 9.40
C PRO A 186 21.54 -2.00 10.41
N ALA A 187 22.31 -3.09 10.29
CA ALA A 187 23.48 -3.31 11.11
C ALA A 187 24.38 -2.07 10.98
N ARG A 188 24.54 -1.34 12.06
CA ARG A 188 25.45 -0.19 12.17
C ARG A 188 26.84 -0.75 11.84
N LYS A 189 27.34 -0.48 10.63
CA LYS A 189 28.75 -0.74 10.32
C LYS A 189 29.55 0.10 11.30
N LEU A 190 30.06 -0.54 12.33
CA LEU A 190 31.13 0.04 13.13
C LEU A 190 32.24 0.34 12.13
N VAL A 191 32.45 1.61 11.84
CA VAL A 191 33.63 2.09 11.11
C VAL A 191 34.79 1.70 11.99
N GLY A 192 35.45 0.60 11.61
CA GLY A 192 36.68 0.19 12.22
C GLY A 192 37.71 1.28 11.98
N THR A 193 38.06 1.97 13.04
CA THR A 193 39.30 2.73 13.15
C THR A 193 40.48 1.85 12.78
N LYS A 194 41.14 2.15 11.71
CA LYS A 194 42.58 1.94 11.49
C LYS A 194 43.12 3.14 10.72
#